data_9834d7332a7dae2daadb241af0d17c29
#
_entry.id   9834d7332a7dae2daadb241af0d17c29
#
_cell.length_a   1.000
_cell.length_b   1.000
_cell.length_c   1.000
_cell.angle_alpha   90.00
_cell.angle_beta   90.00
_cell.angle_gamma   90.00
#
_symmetry.space_group_name_H-M   'P 1'
#
loop_
_entity.id
_entity.type
_entity.pdbx_description
1 polymer ?
#
loop_
_entity_poly.entity_id
_entity_poly.type
_entity_poly.pdbx_seq_one_letter_code
_entity_poly.pdbx_strand_id
1 'polypeptide(L)'
;MLRVWVPLALCLGMMGGAWAQQAAAGGDAVWMNDMAARRAELIKRNGPGTDAALRDELLKMVASDQEARGVGTGHPRYTAKTAEVDARLTAELKGIVARHGWPTMAMVGFEASNGAMVILTHTRDHAWQRSMLPKLERLAGEGKIDGSALATVVDKELVSEGKLQRYGTQFKMVDGNTKMAMFAVEDPAGLDARRAMVFLMPIRVYEEQLEAGYHVQLSDQVVGAGK
;
A
#
# COMPACT_ATOMS: atom_id res chain seq x y z
N MET A 1 -16.07 -13.21 17.71
CA MET A 1 -15.14 -12.08 17.98
C MET A 1 -14.67 -11.56 16.64
N LEU A 2 -15.19 -10.41 16.22
CA LEU A 2 -14.77 -9.76 14.97
C LEU A 2 -13.31 -9.33 15.11
N ARG A 3 -12.42 -9.95 14.33
CA ARG A 3 -11.04 -9.46 14.17
C ARG A 3 -11.12 -8.20 13.33
N VAL A 4 -11.06 -7.05 13.98
CA VAL A 4 -10.97 -5.76 13.27
C VAL A 4 -9.54 -5.66 12.71
N TRP A 5 -9.38 -6.11 11.48
CA TRP A 5 -8.25 -5.75 10.66
C TRP A 5 -8.48 -4.30 10.22
N VAL A 6 -7.61 -3.40 10.63
CA VAL A 6 -7.59 -2.07 10.05
C VAL A 6 -6.87 -2.19 8.70
N PRO A 7 -7.58 -2.14 7.57
CA PRO A 7 -6.91 -2.07 6.28
C PRO A 7 -6.27 -0.69 6.20
N LEU A 8 -4.98 -0.63 6.41
CA LEU A 8 -4.18 0.57 6.21
C LEU A 8 -4.05 0.85 4.72
N ALA A 9 -5.13 1.31 4.11
CA ALA A 9 -5.06 1.99 2.83
C ALA A 9 -4.66 3.44 3.08
N LEU A 10 -3.40 3.66 3.46
CA LEU A 10 -2.80 4.96 3.29
C LEU A 10 -2.69 5.19 1.78
N CYS A 11 -3.55 6.06 1.26
CA CYS A 11 -3.42 6.62 -0.07
C CYS A 11 -2.06 7.33 -0.18
N LEU A 12 -1.05 6.62 -0.59
CA LEU A 12 0.32 7.11 -0.84
C LEU A 12 0.40 8.05 -2.05
N GLY A 13 -0.74 8.60 -2.50
CA GLY A 13 -0.79 9.35 -3.74
C GLY A 13 -1.17 10.83 -3.66
N MET A 14 -1.83 11.33 -2.61
CA MET A 14 -2.44 12.67 -2.70
C MET A 14 -2.29 13.58 -1.47
N MET A 15 -1.31 13.35 -0.60
CA MET A 15 -0.95 14.36 0.40
C MET A 15 0.50 14.83 0.18
N GLY A 16 0.76 15.31 -1.05
CA GLY A 16 1.93 16.10 -1.34
C GLY A 16 1.77 17.47 -0.72
N GLY A 17 2.62 17.84 0.20
CA GLY A 17 2.98 19.23 0.38
C GLY A 17 2.98 19.82 1.77
N ALA A 18 2.18 19.41 2.73
CA ALA A 18 2.14 20.12 4.02
C ALA A 18 2.58 19.29 5.24
N TRP A 19 2.43 17.99 5.22
CA TRP A 19 2.73 17.13 6.37
C TRP A 19 4.17 16.56 6.36
N ALA A 20 4.78 16.42 5.18
CA ALA A 20 6.15 15.92 5.05
C ALA A 20 7.22 16.90 5.55
N GLN A 21 6.88 18.18 5.69
CA GLN A 21 7.84 19.22 6.09
C GLN A 21 8.03 19.37 7.60
N GLN A 22 7.17 18.79 8.42
CA GLN A 22 7.20 19.04 9.87
C GLN A 22 7.85 17.92 10.71
N ALA A 23 8.13 16.75 10.14
CA ALA A 23 8.61 15.58 10.89
C ALA A 23 10.07 15.16 10.64
N ALA A 24 10.81 15.86 9.81
CA ALA A 24 12.15 15.41 9.42
C ALA A 24 13.26 16.12 10.19
N ALA A 25 13.69 15.55 11.29
CA ALA A 25 14.96 15.91 11.94
C ALA A 25 16.14 15.20 11.23
N GLY A 26 16.92 15.94 10.43
CA GLY A 26 18.26 15.53 9.97
C GLY A 26 18.33 14.34 9.02
N GLY A 27 18.52 13.14 9.52
CA GLY A 27 18.76 11.93 8.70
C GLY A 27 17.56 11.46 7.89
N ASP A 28 16.35 11.62 8.41
CA ASP A 28 15.11 11.20 7.72
C ASP A 28 14.80 12.09 6.52
N ALA A 29 15.13 13.39 6.58
CA ALA A 29 14.95 14.29 5.45
C ALA A 29 15.85 13.91 4.26
N VAL A 30 17.09 13.53 4.51
CA VAL A 30 18.02 13.06 3.47
C VAL A 30 17.48 11.78 2.83
N TRP A 31 17.03 10.84 3.64
CA TRP A 31 16.47 9.59 3.15
C TRP A 31 15.20 9.82 2.32
N MET A 32 14.27 10.63 2.80
CA MET A 32 13.03 10.97 2.08
C MET A 32 13.32 11.65 0.72
N ASN A 33 14.31 12.53 0.67
CA ASN A 33 14.72 13.19 -0.57
C ASN A 33 15.34 12.19 -1.57
N ASP A 34 16.18 11.26 -1.12
CA ASP A 34 16.74 10.20 -1.96
C ASP A 34 15.65 9.31 -2.53
N MET A 35 14.69 8.88 -1.70
CA MET A 35 13.56 8.07 -2.14
C MET A 35 12.67 8.80 -3.14
N ALA A 36 12.41 10.09 -2.91
CA ALA A 36 11.63 10.92 -3.83
C ALA A 36 12.35 11.06 -5.19
N ALA A 37 13.66 11.30 -5.17
CA ALA A 37 14.48 11.39 -6.38
C ALA A 37 14.49 10.06 -7.16
N ARG A 38 14.69 8.93 -6.49
CA ARG A 38 14.66 7.60 -7.10
C ARG A 38 13.29 7.27 -7.71
N ARG A 39 12.20 7.63 -7.02
CA ARG A 39 10.84 7.47 -7.53
C ARG A 39 10.59 8.37 -8.73
N ALA A 40 11.02 9.62 -8.70
CA ALA A 40 10.92 10.55 -9.83
C ALA A 40 11.64 10.00 -11.07
N GLU A 41 12.84 9.44 -10.90
CA GLU A 41 13.58 8.81 -12.00
C GLU A 41 12.86 7.55 -12.53
N LEU A 42 12.25 6.75 -11.66
CA LEU A 42 11.43 5.61 -12.05
C LEU A 42 10.23 6.06 -12.92
N ILE A 43 9.52 7.11 -12.50
CA ILE A 43 8.39 7.68 -13.22
C ILE A 43 8.85 8.21 -14.58
N LYS A 44 9.93 8.98 -14.61
CA LYS A 44 10.50 9.54 -15.84
C LYS A 44 10.88 8.45 -16.84
N ARG A 45 11.52 7.37 -16.38
CA ARG A 45 11.91 6.24 -17.23
C ARG A 45 10.72 5.53 -17.87
N ASN A 46 9.61 5.39 -17.16
CA ASN A 46 8.42 4.72 -17.66
C ASN A 46 7.51 5.64 -18.50
N GLY A 47 7.63 6.95 -18.33
CA GLY A 47 6.84 7.94 -19.06
C GLY A 47 5.38 8.06 -18.60
N PRO A 48 4.56 8.81 -19.36
CA PRO A 48 3.18 9.13 -18.97
C PRO A 48 2.18 7.98 -19.24
N GLY A 49 2.63 6.88 -19.81
CA GLY A 49 1.77 5.78 -20.27
C GLY A 49 1.35 5.94 -21.74
N THR A 50 1.19 4.81 -22.41
CA THR A 50 0.87 4.75 -23.84
C THR A 50 -0.60 4.46 -24.11
N ASP A 51 -1.36 3.94 -23.15
CA ASP A 51 -2.79 3.60 -23.26
C ASP A 51 -3.63 4.56 -22.41
N ALA A 52 -4.04 5.67 -23.01
CA ALA A 52 -4.83 6.70 -22.36
C ALA A 52 -6.23 6.19 -21.94
N ALA A 53 -6.85 5.33 -22.74
CA ALA A 53 -8.18 4.81 -22.45
C ALA A 53 -8.16 3.90 -21.23
N LEU A 54 -7.20 2.99 -21.14
CA LEU A 54 -7.01 2.09 -20.00
C LEU A 54 -6.59 2.88 -18.74
N ARG A 55 -5.76 3.92 -18.91
CA ARG A 55 -5.42 4.82 -17.80
C ARG A 55 -6.66 5.46 -17.20
N ASP A 56 -7.51 6.06 -18.06
CA ASP A 56 -8.70 6.78 -17.61
C ASP A 56 -9.74 5.82 -16.99
N GLU A 57 -9.84 4.57 -17.49
CA GLU A 57 -10.65 3.51 -16.88
C GLU A 57 -10.17 3.20 -15.45
N LEU A 58 -8.88 2.96 -15.26
CA LEU A 58 -8.30 2.66 -13.95
C LEU A 58 -8.46 3.82 -12.97
N LEU A 59 -8.27 5.06 -13.40
CA LEU A 59 -8.45 6.23 -12.54
C LEU A 59 -9.92 6.39 -12.08
N LYS A 60 -10.90 6.08 -12.93
CA LYS A 60 -12.32 6.05 -12.53
C LYS A 60 -12.61 4.93 -11.53
N MET A 61 -11.98 3.77 -11.71
CA MET A 61 -12.10 2.66 -10.74
C MET A 61 -11.55 3.07 -9.38
N VAL A 62 -10.39 3.73 -9.33
CA VAL A 62 -9.81 4.26 -8.09
C VAL A 62 -10.72 5.30 -7.44
N ALA A 63 -11.25 6.23 -8.21
CA ALA A 63 -12.19 7.24 -7.68
C ALA A 63 -13.41 6.58 -7.01
N SER A 64 -13.98 5.53 -7.65
CA SER A 64 -15.09 4.76 -7.09
C SER A 64 -14.70 4.01 -5.81
N ASP A 65 -13.50 3.44 -5.72
CA ASP A 65 -12.97 2.81 -4.52
C ASP A 65 -12.86 3.80 -3.35
N GLN A 66 -12.25 4.97 -3.61
CA GLN A 66 -12.02 5.99 -2.59
C GLN A 66 -13.33 6.63 -2.10
N GLU A 67 -14.27 6.88 -3.00
CA GLU A 67 -15.62 7.36 -2.65
C GLU A 67 -16.34 6.37 -1.74
N ALA A 68 -16.33 5.08 -2.08
CA ALA A 68 -16.97 4.04 -1.27
C ALA A 68 -16.38 3.92 0.14
N ARG A 69 -15.12 4.30 0.32
CA ARG A 69 -14.40 4.33 1.61
C ARG A 69 -14.57 5.64 2.37
N GLY A 70 -15.17 6.65 1.76
CA GLY A 70 -15.33 7.97 2.36
C GLY A 70 -14.00 8.71 2.54
N VAL A 71 -13.04 8.46 1.66
CA VAL A 71 -11.76 9.19 1.67
C VAL A 71 -12.02 10.69 1.45
N GLY A 72 -11.40 11.52 2.27
CA GLY A 72 -11.63 12.96 2.26
C GLY A 72 -12.80 13.45 3.13
N THR A 73 -13.61 12.55 3.72
CA THR A 73 -14.72 12.93 4.62
C THR A 73 -14.30 13.00 6.10
N GLY A 74 -13.05 12.69 6.42
CA GLY A 74 -12.54 12.57 7.79
C GLY A 74 -13.00 11.31 8.55
N HIS A 75 -13.84 10.49 7.93
CA HIS A 75 -14.37 9.26 8.54
C HIS A 75 -14.31 8.08 7.57
N PRO A 76 -13.14 7.47 7.37
CA PRO A 76 -13.03 6.26 6.56
C PRO A 76 -13.96 5.18 7.08
N ARG A 77 -14.75 4.55 6.20
CA ARG A 77 -15.74 3.54 6.58
C ARG A 77 -15.60 2.30 5.71
N TYR A 78 -15.72 1.15 6.37
CA TYR A 78 -15.94 -0.11 5.68
C TYR A 78 -17.40 -0.53 5.91
N THR A 79 -18.18 -0.56 4.85
CA THR A 79 -19.64 -0.84 4.88
C THR A 79 -19.96 -1.98 3.90
N ALA A 80 -21.22 -2.44 3.91
CA ALA A 80 -21.70 -3.37 2.88
C ALA A 80 -21.50 -2.81 1.46
N LYS A 81 -21.77 -1.51 1.25
CA LYS A 81 -21.52 -0.82 -0.02
C LYS A 81 -20.05 -0.87 -0.44
N THR A 82 -19.12 -0.71 0.51
CA THR A 82 -17.70 -0.85 0.23
C THR A 82 -17.35 -2.25 -0.26
N ALA A 83 -17.94 -3.29 0.37
CA ALA A 83 -17.71 -4.68 -0.03
C ALA A 83 -18.24 -5.00 -1.44
N GLU A 84 -19.39 -4.42 -1.82
CA GLU A 84 -19.94 -4.54 -3.17
C GLU A 84 -19.03 -3.87 -4.22
N VAL A 85 -18.54 -2.66 -3.90
CA VAL A 85 -17.60 -1.95 -4.77
C VAL A 85 -16.29 -2.73 -4.92
N ASP A 86 -15.72 -3.26 -3.82
CA ASP A 86 -14.52 -4.10 -3.85
C ASP A 86 -14.70 -5.32 -4.76
N ALA A 87 -15.84 -6.00 -4.67
CA ALA A 87 -16.12 -7.17 -5.51
C ALA A 87 -16.23 -6.80 -7.00
N ARG A 88 -16.93 -5.72 -7.32
CA ARG A 88 -17.07 -5.20 -8.68
C ARG A 88 -15.71 -4.80 -9.26
N LEU A 89 -14.96 -3.96 -8.55
CA LEU A 89 -13.65 -3.48 -9.02
C LEU A 89 -12.64 -4.62 -9.15
N THR A 90 -12.71 -5.64 -8.28
CA THR A 90 -11.91 -6.86 -8.42
C THR A 90 -12.22 -7.57 -9.74
N ALA A 91 -13.50 -7.72 -10.09
CA ALA A 91 -13.89 -8.39 -11.34
C ALA A 91 -13.44 -7.58 -12.57
N GLU A 92 -13.58 -6.26 -12.54
CA GLU A 92 -13.12 -5.35 -13.59
C GLU A 92 -11.59 -5.46 -13.78
N LEU A 93 -10.82 -5.39 -12.67
CA LEU A 93 -9.35 -5.51 -12.70
C LEU A 93 -8.91 -6.88 -13.23
N LYS A 94 -9.58 -7.97 -12.84
CA LYS A 94 -9.32 -9.31 -13.41
C LYS A 94 -9.53 -9.33 -14.92
N GLY A 95 -10.59 -8.69 -15.41
CA GLY A 95 -10.84 -8.53 -16.83
C GLY A 95 -9.74 -7.77 -17.56
N ILE A 96 -9.28 -6.67 -16.99
CA ILE A 96 -8.15 -5.89 -17.52
C ILE A 96 -6.88 -6.75 -17.56
N VAL A 97 -6.55 -7.42 -16.45
CA VAL A 97 -5.35 -8.28 -16.38
C VAL A 97 -5.39 -9.44 -17.36
N ALA A 98 -6.56 -10.00 -17.62
CA ALA A 98 -6.72 -11.07 -18.63
C ALA A 98 -6.49 -10.58 -20.05
N ARG A 99 -6.92 -9.35 -20.38
CA ARG A 99 -6.78 -8.79 -21.73
C ARG A 99 -5.41 -8.16 -22.00
N HIS A 100 -4.85 -7.44 -21.04
CA HIS A 100 -3.69 -6.57 -21.23
C HIS A 100 -2.46 -7.01 -20.41
N GLY A 101 -2.61 -7.97 -19.50
CA GLY A 101 -1.64 -8.21 -18.45
C GLY A 101 -1.77 -7.19 -17.32
N TRP A 102 -0.81 -7.16 -16.41
CA TRP A 102 -0.82 -6.18 -15.31
C TRP A 102 -0.57 -4.75 -15.84
N PRO A 103 -1.38 -3.75 -15.45
CA PRO A 103 -1.21 -2.36 -15.89
C PRO A 103 0.09 -1.75 -15.35
N THR A 104 1.13 -1.72 -16.17
CA THR A 104 2.43 -1.16 -15.79
C THR A 104 2.46 0.36 -15.97
N MET A 105 3.44 1.02 -15.34
CA MET A 105 3.63 2.47 -15.49
C MET A 105 3.84 2.88 -16.95
N ALA A 106 4.57 2.08 -17.74
CA ALA A 106 4.77 2.36 -19.16
C ALA A 106 3.48 2.25 -19.99
N MET A 107 2.51 1.46 -19.52
CA MET A 107 1.19 1.34 -20.20
C MET A 107 0.25 2.49 -19.82
N VAL A 108 0.10 2.76 -18.51
CA VAL A 108 -1.01 3.58 -18.01
C VAL A 108 -0.54 4.80 -17.19
N GLY A 109 0.75 5.01 -17.04
CA GLY A 109 1.33 6.03 -16.17
C GLY A 109 1.38 5.59 -14.71
N PHE A 110 2.06 6.39 -13.88
CA PHE A 110 2.33 6.07 -12.49
C PHE A 110 1.05 5.95 -11.64
N GLU A 111 0.17 6.94 -11.73
CA GLU A 111 -1.03 7.03 -10.89
C GLU A 111 -2.00 5.87 -11.14
N ALA A 112 -2.28 5.56 -12.41
CA ALA A 112 -3.20 4.49 -12.76
C ALA A 112 -2.60 3.10 -12.47
N SER A 113 -1.28 2.93 -12.62
CA SER A 113 -0.58 1.70 -12.24
C SER A 113 -0.65 1.45 -10.73
N ASN A 114 -0.45 2.49 -9.92
CA ASN A 114 -0.67 2.42 -8.47
C ASN A 114 -2.14 2.21 -8.10
N GLY A 115 -3.04 2.79 -8.85
CA GLY A 115 -4.48 2.57 -8.70
C GLY A 115 -4.87 1.10 -8.84
N ALA A 116 -4.31 0.40 -9.80
CA ALA A 116 -4.51 -1.05 -9.93
C ALA A 116 -4.02 -1.82 -8.69
N MET A 117 -2.90 -1.40 -8.08
CA MET A 117 -2.41 -1.98 -6.81
C MET A 117 -3.34 -1.69 -5.64
N VAL A 118 -3.93 -0.49 -5.56
CA VAL A 118 -4.92 -0.15 -4.53
C VAL A 118 -6.13 -1.09 -4.62
N ILE A 119 -6.67 -1.30 -5.81
CA ILE A 119 -7.80 -2.22 -6.02
C ILE A 119 -7.41 -3.66 -5.63
N LEU A 120 -6.20 -4.11 -6.01
CA LEU A 120 -5.70 -5.42 -5.59
C LEU A 120 -5.57 -5.54 -4.07
N THR A 121 -5.15 -4.48 -3.38
CA THR A 121 -5.02 -4.47 -1.91
C THR A 121 -6.38 -4.64 -1.23
N HIS A 122 -7.44 -4.11 -1.84
CA HIS A 122 -8.79 -4.14 -1.31
C HIS A 122 -9.60 -5.40 -1.70
N THR A 123 -9.10 -6.21 -2.63
CA THR A 123 -9.81 -7.44 -3.03
C THR A 123 -10.02 -8.39 -1.85
N ARG A 124 -11.15 -9.06 -1.85
CA ARG A 124 -11.45 -10.18 -0.94
C ARG A 124 -11.15 -11.54 -1.57
N ASP A 125 -10.78 -11.57 -2.84
CA ASP A 125 -10.30 -12.76 -3.52
C ASP A 125 -8.80 -12.97 -3.23
N HIS A 126 -8.52 -13.42 -2.02
CA HIS A 126 -7.15 -13.68 -1.58
C HIS A 126 -6.43 -14.75 -2.42
N ALA A 127 -7.18 -15.69 -3.00
CA ALA A 127 -6.57 -16.71 -3.87
C ALA A 127 -6.01 -16.06 -5.14
N TRP A 128 -6.79 -15.18 -5.77
CA TRP A 128 -6.33 -14.42 -6.93
C TRP A 128 -5.21 -13.45 -6.55
N GLN A 129 -5.35 -12.71 -5.45
CA GLN A 129 -4.32 -11.79 -4.95
C GLN A 129 -2.98 -12.51 -4.78
N ARG A 130 -2.93 -13.65 -4.09
CA ARG A 130 -1.72 -14.46 -3.94
C ARG A 130 -1.16 -14.95 -5.28
N SER A 131 -2.02 -15.35 -6.21
CA SER A 131 -1.57 -15.82 -7.52
C SER A 131 -0.85 -14.74 -8.34
N MET A 132 -1.12 -13.46 -8.04
CA MET A 132 -0.50 -12.33 -8.70
C MET A 132 0.88 -11.96 -8.14
N LEU A 133 1.17 -12.29 -6.87
CA LEU A 133 2.39 -11.83 -6.18
C LEU A 133 3.69 -12.14 -6.92
N PRO A 134 3.95 -13.38 -7.42
CA PRO A 134 5.22 -13.65 -8.12
C PRO A 134 5.43 -12.81 -9.37
N LYS A 135 4.34 -12.50 -10.09
CA LYS A 135 4.38 -11.63 -11.26
C LYS A 135 4.65 -10.18 -10.86
N LEU A 136 3.99 -9.70 -9.81
CA LEU A 136 4.12 -8.32 -9.34
C LEU A 136 5.49 -8.05 -8.73
N GLU A 137 6.04 -8.98 -7.96
CA GLU A 137 7.41 -8.89 -7.42
C GLU A 137 8.45 -8.77 -8.54
N ARG A 138 8.29 -9.56 -9.61
CA ARG A 138 9.14 -9.43 -10.80
C ARG A 138 9.00 -8.07 -11.47
N LEU A 139 7.76 -7.58 -11.69
CA LEU A 139 7.51 -6.29 -12.31
C LEU A 139 8.06 -5.12 -11.46
N ALA A 140 7.99 -5.23 -10.14
CA ALA A 140 8.59 -4.25 -9.23
C ALA A 140 10.12 -4.29 -9.31
N GLY A 141 10.73 -5.47 -9.31
CA GLY A 141 12.18 -5.64 -9.50
C GLY A 141 12.69 -5.11 -10.85
N GLU A 142 11.88 -5.20 -11.90
CA GLU A 142 12.16 -4.62 -13.22
C GLU A 142 11.88 -3.10 -13.28
N GLY A 143 11.33 -2.51 -12.22
CA GLY A 143 10.93 -1.10 -12.17
C GLY A 143 9.80 -0.73 -13.11
N LYS A 144 8.90 -1.67 -13.38
CA LYS A 144 7.69 -1.48 -14.21
C LYS A 144 6.48 -1.06 -13.40
N ILE A 145 6.49 -1.30 -12.10
CA ILE A 145 5.51 -0.84 -11.10
C ILE A 145 6.22 -0.28 -9.88
N ASP A 146 5.54 0.56 -9.10
CA ASP A 146 6.04 1.01 -7.79
C ASP A 146 5.91 -0.14 -6.77
N GLY A 147 6.98 -0.40 -6.03
CA GLY A 147 7.02 -1.49 -5.06
C GLY A 147 6.31 -1.20 -3.73
N SER A 148 6.01 0.06 -3.42
CA SER A 148 5.49 0.44 -2.10
C SER A 148 4.11 -0.13 -1.80
N ALA A 149 3.19 -0.06 -2.75
CA ALA A 149 1.86 -0.65 -2.61
C ALA A 149 1.92 -2.19 -2.60
N LEU A 150 2.82 -2.78 -3.41
CA LEU A 150 3.05 -4.22 -3.41
C LEU A 150 3.53 -4.73 -2.05
N ALA A 151 4.42 -4.01 -1.38
CA ALA A 151 4.93 -4.37 -0.05
C ALA A 151 3.78 -4.55 0.96
N THR A 152 2.76 -3.67 0.90
CA THR A 152 1.58 -3.77 1.76
C THR A 152 0.77 -5.05 1.48
N VAL A 153 0.61 -5.43 0.20
CA VAL A 153 -0.09 -6.67 -0.17
C VAL A 153 0.68 -7.90 0.29
N VAL A 154 2.00 -7.91 0.08
CA VAL A 154 2.88 -9.02 0.51
C VAL A 154 2.79 -9.23 2.01
N ASP A 155 2.96 -8.18 2.81
CA ASP A 155 2.90 -8.30 4.26
C ASP A 155 1.51 -8.74 4.76
N LYS A 156 0.44 -8.20 4.18
CA LYS A 156 -0.93 -8.60 4.50
C LYS A 156 -1.15 -10.11 4.29
N GLU A 157 -0.69 -10.64 3.18
CA GLU A 157 -0.81 -12.07 2.91
C GLU A 157 0.07 -12.90 3.86
N LEU A 158 1.32 -12.50 4.09
CA LEU A 158 2.22 -13.18 5.04
C LEU A 158 1.60 -13.24 6.44
N VAL A 159 1.10 -12.12 6.95
CA VAL A 159 0.45 -12.05 8.27
C VAL A 159 -0.84 -12.89 8.29
N SER A 160 -1.62 -12.91 7.21
CA SER A 160 -2.84 -13.73 7.11
C SER A 160 -2.55 -15.24 7.19
N GLU A 161 -1.37 -15.65 6.72
CA GLU A 161 -0.88 -17.03 6.78
C GLU A 161 -0.16 -17.36 8.11
N GLY A 162 -0.10 -16.40 9.04
CA GLY A 162 0.63 -16.58 10.30
C GLY A 162 2.14 -16.52 10.16
N LYS A 163 2.65 -15.92 9.09
CA LYS A 163 4.08 -15.74 8.81
C LYS A 163 4.56 -14.36 9.26
N LEU A 164 5.89 -14.24 9.39
CA LEU A 164 6.54 -12.95 9.63
C LEU A 164 6.36 -12.05 8.41
N GLN A 165 6.04 -10.78 8.64
CA GLN A 165 6.00 -9.80 7.56
C GLN A 165 7.41 -9.40 7.12
N ARG A 166 7.52 -8.86 5.91
CA ARG A 166 8.81 -8.53 5.29
C ARG A 166 9.17 -7.05 5.41
N TYR A 167 8.17 -6.18 5.33
CA TYR A 167 8.35 -4.74 5.19
C TYR A 167 7.80 -3.92 6.37
N GLY A 168 7.19 -4.54 7.37
CA GLY A 168 6.66 -3.84 8.54
C GLY A 168 5.49 -2.92 8.21
N THR A 169 4.57 -3.34 7.33
CA THR A 169 3.43 -2.53 6.91
C THR A 169 2.14 -2.86 7.66
N GLN A 170 2.11 -3.99 8.39
CA GLN A 170 0.90 -4.47 9.06
C GLN A 170 1.00 -4.27 10.57
N PHE A 171 -0.08 -3.70 11.12
CA PHE A 171 -0.23 -3.42 12.55
C PHE A 171 -1.57 -3.95 13.04
N LYS A 172 -1.71 -4.10 14.34
CA LYS A 172 -2.92 -4.54 15.01
C LYS A 172 -3.24 -3.62 16.18
N MET A 173 -4.51 -3.28 16.35
CA MET A 173 -4.96 -2.61 17.56
C MET A 173 -4.84 -3.54 18.76
N VAL A 174 -4.29 -3.03 19.85
CA VAL A 174 -4.08 -3.72 21.14
C VAL A 174 -4.59 -2.84 22.29
N ASP A 175 -4.49 -3.30 23.51
CA ASP A 175 -4.84 -2.55 24.73
C ASP A 175 -6.25 -1.91 24.63
N GLY A 176 -7.26 -2.70 24.27
CA GLY A 176 -8.63 -2.20 24.15
C GLY A 176 -8.84 -1.22 22.99
N ASN A 177 -8.06 -1.31 21.94
CA ASN A 177 -8.04 -0.41 20.77
C ASN A 177 -7.49 1.00 21.08
N THR A 178 -6.64 1.13 22.08
CA THR A 178 -6.00 2.41 22.41
C THR A 178 -4.59 2.53 21.85
N LYS A 179 -3.96 1.39 21.53
CA LYS A 179 -2.61 1.33 20.98
C LYS A 179 -2.57 0.47 19.72
N MET A 180 -1.53 0.68 18.93
CA MET A 180 -1.25 -0.08 17.71
C MET A 180 0.09 -0.79 17.88
N ALA A 181 0.14 -2.10 17.60
CA ALA A 181 1.34 -2.92 17.69
C ALA A 181 1.69 -3.50 16.32
N MET A 182 2.97 -3.48 15.96
CA MET A 182 3.47 -4.05 14.71
C MET A 182 3.47 -5.57 14.79
N PHE A 183 3.07 -6.24 13.71
CA PHE A 183 3.32 -7.68 13.57
C PHE A 183 4.81 -7.95 13.42
N ALA A 184 5.27 -9.12 13.91
CA ALA A 184 6.66 -9.51 13.83
C ALA A 184 7.18 -9.52 12.39
N VAL A 185 8.40 -9.02 12.19
CA VAL A 185 9.06 -8.92 10.88
C VAL A 185 10.18 -9.94 10.75
N GLU A 186 10.47 -10.35 9.49
CA GLU A 186 11.71 -11.05 9.15
C GLU A 186 12.88 -10.11 9.41
N ASP A 187 13.97 -10.60 10.00
CA ASP A 187 15.20 -9.81 10.18
C ASP A 187 14.94 -8.31 10.50
N PRO A 188 14.65 -7.95 11.74
CA PRO A 188 14.39 -6.56 12.12
C PRO A 188 15.53 -5.60 11.81
N ALA A 189 16.79 -6.07 11.86
CA ALA A 189 17.97 -5.24 11.61
C ALA A 189 18.07 -4.79 10.15
N GLY A 190 17.61 -5.60 9.19
CA GLY A 190 17.59 -5.27 7.77
C GLY A 190 16.30 -4.59 7.29
N LEU A 191 15.37 -4.27 8.19
CA LEU A 191 14.03 -3.80 7.81
C LEU A 191 14.06 -2.53 6.96
N ASP A 192 14.77 -1.50 7.41
CA ASP A 192 14.82 -0.22 6.68
C ASP A 192 15.51 -0.33 5.32
N ALA A 193 16.53 -1.19 5.21
CA ALA A 193 17.15 -1.47 3.93
C ALA A 193 16.14 -2.11 2.93
N ARG A 194 15.34 -3.09 3.38
CA ARG A 194 14.29 -3.69 2.55
C ARG A 194 13.21 -2.70 2.18
N ARG A 195 12.80 -1.84 3.12
CA ARG A 195 11.80 -0.77 2.89
C ARG A 195 12.28 0.20 1.82
N ALA A 196 13.55 0.62 1.88
CA ALA A 196 14.16 1.51 0.90
C ALA A 196 14.15 0.92 -0.53
N MET A 197 14.31 -0.39 -0.68
CA MET A 197 14.27 -1.05 -1.99
C MET A 197 12.92 -0.97 -2.70
N VAL A 198 11.83 -0.83 -1.94
CA VAL A 198 10.46 -0.73 -2.44
C VAL A 198 9.83 0.64 -2.25
N PHE A 199 10.62 1.67 -2.10
CA PHE A 199 10.19 3.07 -1.92
C PHE A 199 9.31 3.31 -0.69
N LEU A 200 9.49 2.54 0.38
CA LEU A 200 8.88 2.80 1.68
C LEU A 200 9.83 3.64 2.56
N MET A 201 9.26 4.55 3.32
CA MET A 201 9.99 5.35 4.31
C MET A 201 10.55 4.47 5.44
N PRO A 202 11.58 4.89 6.19
CA PRO A 202 12.07 4.18 7.37
C PRO A 202 10.92 3.84 8.32
N ILE A 203 11.05 2.72 9.03
CA ILE A 203 9.95 2.24 9.89
C ILE A 203 9.57 3.26 10.94
N ARG A 204 10.54 3.93 11.58
CA ARG A 204 10.28 4.95 12.59
C ARG A 204 9.43 6.10 12.04
N VAL A 205 9.74 6.60 10.83
CA VAL A 205 8.96 7.68 10.20
C VAL A 205 7.54 7.22 9.87
N TYR A 206 7.40 5.97 9.43
CA TYR A 206 6.09 5.38 9.17
C TYR A 206 5.24 5.25 10.45
N GLU A 207 5.86 4.82 11.55
CA GLU A 207 5.25 4.71 12.86
C GLU A 207 4.75 6.07 13.37
N GLU A 208 5.56 7.12 13.27
CA GLU A 208 5.16 8.49 13.63
C GLU A 208 3.95 8.98 12.79
N GLN A 209 3.91 8.63 11.50
CA GLN A 209 2.76 8.96 10.66
C GLN A 209 1.49 8.17 11.05
N LEU A 210 1.64 6.93 11.47
CA LEU A 210 0.51 6.14 11.99
C LEU A 210 -0.06 6.74 13.26
N GLU A 211 0.78 7.10 14.23
CA GLU A 211 0.35 7.77 15.48
C GLU A 211 -0.41 9.06 15.18
N ALA A 212 0.16 9.92 14.33
CA ALA A 212 -0.45 11.17 13.93
C ALA A 212 -1.77 11.01 13.16
N GLY A 213 -1.80 10.06 12.22
CA GLY A 213 -2.95 9.85 11.34
C GLY A 213 -4.13 9.15 12.00
N TYR A 214 -3.86 8.24 12.92
CA TYR A 214 -4.89 7.47 13.64
C TYR A 214 -5.19 7.98 15.05
N HIS A 215 -4.42 8.96 15.55
CA HIS A 215 -4.53 9.48 16.93
C HIS A 215 -4.43 8.37 17.98
N VAL A 216 -3.54 7.40 17.76
CA VAL A 216 -3.25 6.28 18.66
C VAL A 216 -1.77 6.26 18.99
N GLN A 217 -1.41 5.67 20.13
CA GLN A 217 -0.02 5.43 20.49
C GLN A 217 0.47 4.10 19.90
N LEU A 218 1.75 4.02 19.59
CA LEU A 218 2.39 2.74 19.30
C LEU A 218 2.71 1.99 20.60
N SER A 219 2.66 0.69 20.49
CA SER A 219 3.04 -0.22 21.56
C SER A 219 4.41 -0.79 21.26
N ASP A 220 5.27 -0.89 22.27
CA ASP A 220 6.55 -1.61 22.17
C ASP A 220 6.34 -3.14 22.01
N GLN A 221 5.10 -3.59 22.13
CA GLN A 221 4.75 -4.99 21.96
C GLN A 221 4.80 -5.37 20.49
N VAL A 222 5.57 -6.42 20.16
CA VAL A 222 5.53 -7.05 18.83
C VAL A 222 4.49 -8.17 18.84
N VAL A 223 3.51 -8.09 17.95
CA VAL A 223 2.49 -9.12 17.82
C VAL A 223 3.07 -10.29 17.03
N GLY A 224 3.08 -11.48 17.63
CA GLY A 224 3.46 -12.70 16.90
C GLY A 224 2.57 -12.88 15.66
N ALA A 225 3.13 -13.45 14.59
CA ALA A 225 2.35 -13.92 13.45
C ALA A 225 1.37 -14.98 14.01
N GLY A 226 0.14 -14.56 14.26
CA GLY A 226 -0.80 -15.33 15.05
C GLY A 226 -1.38 -16.52 14.28
N LYS A 227 -1.49 -17.65 14.98
CA LYS A 227 -2.45 -18.71 14.63
C LYS A 227 -3.88 -18.23 14.87
#